data_65c72cdd871216602f6917080001845d
#
_entry.id   65c72cdd871216602f6917080001845d
#
_cell.length_a   1.000
_cell.length_b   1.000
_cell.length_c   1.000
_cell.angle_alpha   90.00
_cell.angle_beta   90.00
_cell.angle_gamma   90.00
#
_symmetry.space_group_name_H-M   'P 1'
#
loop_
_entity.id
_entity.type
_entity.pdbx_description
1 polymer ?
#
loop_
_entity_poly.entity_id
_entity_poly.type
_entity_poly.pdbx_seq_one_letter_code
_entity_poly.pdbx_strand_id
1 'polypeptide(L)'
;QDALSDIIDALNGATYLSHVVIGLDRASESEYEHALEYFSRLRLAHTVLWNDGPRATKLQNELKKHRVAPTDLGKGCNVWYCFGYVQSLPNIKVVALHDCDITTYDRSLLARLLYPVANPQFNYAFCKGFYARVAEGKLNGRVSRLLVSPLVRAMKRVFPEQPFLDYLDSFRYPLAGEFAMRVDLLKTLRIPADWALEIGILTEVYRNYSTKQVCQIEVADNYDHKHQDLSSNDKTKGLSRMSSDIATSLFRILATFGAVFETGTVRTVKAAYLRIALDLIESYYNDAVVNGLNFDRDAEERAVETFANNVLTSGQDYLLSGRELPYVPTWNRVLSVCPTVPARLAEIAAKDYDD
;
A
#
# COMPACT_ATOMS: atom_id res chain seq x y z
N GLN A 1 4.42 -10.65 21.85
CA GLN A 1 3.05 -10.10 21.73
C GLN A 1 2.48 -10.51 20.38
N ASP A 2 1.28 -11.04 20.37
CA ASP A 2 0.56 -11.37 19.14
C ASP A 2 -0.15 -10.09 18.65
N ALA A 3 0.46 -9.39 17.69
CA ALA A 3 -0.06 -8.13 17.14
C ALA A 3 -1.53 -8.27 16.69
N LEU A 4 -1.88 -9.39 16.10
CA LEU A 4 -3.22 -9.63 15.58
C LEU A 4 -4.26 -9.78 16.72
N SER A 5 -3.87 -10.32 17.89
CA SER A 5 -4.73 -10.38 19.07
C SER A 5 -5.08 -8.98 19.56
N ASP A 6 -4.09 -8.10 19.68
CA ASP A 6 -4.29 -6.73 20.14
C ASP A 6 -5.17 -5.93 19.14
N ILE A 7 -5.01 -6.18 17.83
CA ILE A 7 -5.87 -5.61 16.79
C ILE A 7 -7.33 -6.06 16.96
N ILE A 8 -7.58 -7.36 17.16
CA ILE A 8 -8.94 -7.89 17.37
C ILE A 8 -9.60 -7.25 18.60
N ASP A 9 -8.87 -7.16 19.70
CA ASP A 9 -9.39 -6.58 20.93
C ASP A 9 -9.72 -5.09 20.78
N ALA A 10 -8.88 -4.34 20.08
CA ALA A 10 -9.13 -2.93 19.75
C ALA A 10 -10.34 -2.76 18.81
N LEU A 11 -10.47 -3.61 17.78
CA LEU A 11 -11.59 -3.59 16.84
C LEU A 11 -12.92 -3.91 17.54
N ASN A 12 -12.93 -4.84 18.49
CA ASN A 12 -14.13 -5.16 19.29
C ASN A 12 -14.67 -3.95 20.08
N GLY A 13 -13.84 -2.95 20.35
CA GLY A 13 -14.23 -1.67 20.92
C GLY A 13 -14.68 -0.60 19.91
N ALA A 14 -14.55 -0.86 18.61
CA ALA A 14 -14.84 0.09 17.55
C ALA A 14 -16.30 -0.02 17.04
N THR A 15 -17.27 0.31 17.88
CA THR A 15 -18.71 0.13 17.62
C THR A 15 -19.27 0.95 16.45
N TYR A 16 -18.49 1.84 15.88
CA TYR A 16 -18.83 2.64 14.70
C TYR A 16 -18.56 1.91 13.36
N LEU A 17 -17.90 0.76 13.40
CA LEU A 17 -17.66 -0.06 12.21
C LEU A 17 -18.89 -0.90 11.91
N SER A 18 -19.26 -0.95 10.64
CA SER A 18 -20.33 -1.82 10.16
C SER A 18 -19.86 -3.20 9.73
N HIS A 19 -18.62 -3.32 9.26
CA HIS A 19 -18.07 -4.59 8.80
C HIS A 19 -16.53 -4.58 8.77
N VAL A 20 -15.90 -5.72 9.04
CA VAL A 20 -14.46 -5.94 8.90
C VAL A 20 -14.24 -6.99 7.80
N VAL A 21 -13.43 -6.66 6.80
CA VAL A 21 -13.07 -7.59 5.72
C VAL A 21 -11.61 -7.98 5.87
N ILE A 22 -11.35 -9.27 6.01
CA ILE A 22 -10.01 -9.85 6.14
C ILE A 22 -9.68 -10.55 4.81
N GLY A 23 -8.74 -10.02 4.06
CA GLY A 23 -8.24 -10.66 2.84
C GLY A 23 -7.13 -11.65 3.17
N LEU A 24 -7.35 -12.92 2.91
CA LEU A 24 -6.37 -13.99 3.07
C LEU A 24 -5.80 -14.37 1.70
N ASP A 25 -4.47 -14.25 1.56
CA ASP A 25 -3.72 -14.47 0.33
C ASP A 25 -2.62 -15.52 0.57
N ARG A 26 -2.41 -16.43 -0.37
CA ARG A 26 -1.42 -17.52 -0.31
C ARG A 26 -1.63 -18.47 0.87
N ALA A 27 -2.86 -18.78 1.15
CA ALA A 27 -3.25 -19.65 2.25
C ALA A 27 -3.73 -21.02 1.75
N SER A 28 -3.24 -22.06 2.39
CA SER A 28 -3.80 -23.41 2.30
C SER A 28 -5.16 -23.48 2.99
N GLU A 29 -5.88 -24.57 2.79
CA GLU A 29 -7.15 -24.83 3.45
C GLU A 29 -7.02 -24.84 4.97
N SER A 30 -6.01 -25.51 5.51
CA SER A 30 -5.76 -25.53 6.96
C SER A 30 -5.41 -24.14 7.54
N GLU A 31 -4.75 -23.27 6.77
CA GLU A 31 -4.48 -21.88 7.19
C GLU A 31 -5.76 -21.04 7.13
N TYR A 32 -6.66 -21.32 6.19
CA TYR A 32 -7.97 -20.68 6.12
C TYR A 32 -8.86 -21.08 7.30
N GLU A 33 -8.95 -22.39 7.62
CA GLU A 33 -9.67 -22.90 8.80
C GLU A 33 -9.14 -22.26 10.09
N HIS A 34 -7.81 -22.20 10.24
CA HIS A 34 -7.19 -21.52 11.37
C HIS A 34 -7.55 -20.03 11.42
N ALA A 35 -7.59 -19.34 10.27
CA ALA A 35 -7.99 -17.94 10.21
C ALA A 35 -9.46 -17.76 10.61
N LEU A 36 -10.37 -18.63 10.19
CA LEU A 36 -11.78 -18.60 10.61
C LEU A 36 -11.90 -18.74 12.13
N GLU A 37 -11.23 -19.74 12.73
CA GLU A 37 -11.21 -19.92 14.18
C GLU A 37 -10.64 -18.69 14.89
N TYR A 38 -9.52 -18.15 14.39
CA TYR A 38 -8.86 -17.03 15.01
C TYR A 38 -9.71 -15.74 14.96
N PHE A 39 -10.32 -15.42 13.82
CA PHE A 39 -11.17 -14.25 13.65
C PHE A 39 -12.58 -14.39 14.22
N SER A 40 -13.01 -15.61 14.62
CA SER A 40 -14.28 -15.80 15.35
C SER A 40 -14.34 -14.99 16.67
N ARG A 41 -13.20 -14.55 17.19
CA ARG A 41 -13.07 -13.63 18.33
C ARG A 41 -13.59 -12.21 18.04
N LEU A 42 -13.73 -11.82 16.77
CA LEU A 42 -14.34 -10.55 16.40
C LEU A 42 -15.85 -10.58 16.69
N ARG A 43 -16.32 -9.63 17.50
CA ARG A 43 -17.74 -9.43 17.81
C ARG A 43 -18.50 -8.61 16.79
N LEU A 44 -17.76 -7.94 15.90
CA LEU A 44 -18.30 -7.18 14.78
C LEU A 44 -18.62 -8.11 13.60
N ALA A 45 -19.54 -7.69 12.75
CA ALA A 45 -19.74 -8.37 11.47
C ALA A 45 -18.42 -8.36 10.70
N HIS A 46 -17.98 -9.54 10.30
CA HIS A 46 -16.70 -9.71 9.60
C HIS A 46 -16.78 -10.80 8.56
N THR A 47 -15.82 -10.81 7.66
CA THR A 47 -15.68 -11.81 6.61
C THR A 47 -14.21 -12.08 6.33
N VAL A 48 -13.84 -13.35 6.31
CA VAL A 48 -12.54 -13.81 5.82
C VAL A 48 -12.69 -14.20 4.36
N LEU A 49 -12.00 -13.49 3.48
CA LEU A 49 -11.97 -13.78 2.04
C LEU A 49 -10.76 -14.67 1.72
N TRP A 50 -11.00 -15.91 1.37
CA TRP A 50 -9.96 -16.84 0.95
C TRP A 50 -9.71 -16.73 -0.55
N ASN A 51 -8.76 -15.87 -0.95
CA ASN A 51 -8.50 -15.56 -2.36
C ASN A 51 -7.91 -16.73 -3.17
N ASP A 52 -7.32 -17.74 -2.50
CA ASP A 52 -6.76 -18.94 -3.12
C ASP A 52 -7.71 -20.15 -3.05
N GLY A 53 -8.85 -19.99 -2.41
CA GLY A 53 -9.83 -21.05 -2.26
C GLY A 53 -10.37 -21.56 -3.60
N PRO A 54 -10.87 -22.81 -3.65
CA PRO A 54 -11.33 -23.42 -4.89
C PRO A 54 -12.43 -22.61 -5.60
N ARG A 55 -13.36 -22.02 -4.84
CA ARG A 55 -14.48 -21.20 -5.36
C ARG A 55 -13.97 -19.86 -5.91
N ALA A 56 -13.06 -19.20 -5.19
CA ALA A 56 -12.44 -17.96 -5.62
C ALA A 56 -11.61 -18.19 -6.89
N THR A 57 -10.82 -19.28 -6.95
CA THR A 57 -10.04 -19.68 -8.13
C THR A 57 -10.93 -19.93 -9.35
N LYS A 58 -12.11 -20.56 -9.17
CA LYS A 58 -13.08 -20.73 -10.25
C LYS A 58 -13.59 -19.40 -10.78
N LEU A 59 -13.94 -18.47 -9.90
CA LEU A 59 -14.34 -17.11 -10.28
C LEU A 59 -13.21 -16.38 -11.02
N GLN A 60 -11.98 -16.45 -10.54
CA GLN A 60 -10.81 -15.85 -11.20
C GLN A 60 -10.64 -16.37 -12.63
N ASN A 61 -10.80 -17.69 -12.84
CA ASN A 61 -10.69 -18.32 -14.16
C ASN A 61 -11.79 -17.87 -15.12
N GLU A 62 -12.99 -17.59 -14.63
CA GLU A 62 -14.05 -16.96 -15.42
C GLU A 62 -13.68 -15.53 -15.81
N LEU A 63 -13.21 -14.71 -14.85
CA LEU A 63 -12.78 -13.35 -15.10
C LEU A 63 -11.60 -13.27 -16.08
N LYS A 64 -10.67 -14.25 -16.04
CA LYS A 64 -9.57 -14.38 -17.02
C LYS A 64 -10.08 -14.56 -18.44
N LYS A 65 -11.12 -15.37 -18.66
CA LYS A 65 -11.75 -15.55 -19.99
C LYS A 65 -12.26 -14.21 -20.55
N HIS A 66 -12.73 -13.34 -19.69
CA HIS A 66 -13.19 -12.01 -20.05
C HIS A 66 -12.09 -10.92 -20.02
N ARG A 67 -10.85 -11.29 -19.72
CA ARG A 67 -9.70 -10.36 -19.58
C ARG A 67 -9.95 -9.25 -18.54
N VAL A 68 -10.62 -9.60 -17.45
CA VAL A 68 -10.94 -8.70 -16.33
C VAL A 68 -10.55 -9.29 -14.97
N ALA A 69 -9.60 -10.21 -14.96
CA ALA A 69 -8.95 -10.71 -13.74
C ALA A 69 -7.60 -10.02 -13.54
N PRO A 70 -7.12 -9.90 -12.28
CA PRO A 70 -5.72 -9.62 -12.03
C PRO A 70 -4.80 -10.63 -12.71
N THR A 71 -3.67 -10.17 -13.25
CA THR A 71 -2.66 -11.05 -13.89
C THR A 71 -1.58 -11.50 -12.93
N ASP A 72 -1.32 -10.67 -11.92
CA ASP A 72 -0.27 -10.87 -10.94
C ASP A 72 -0.85 -10.98 -9.54
N LEU A 73 -0.17 -11.76 -8.68
CA LEU A 73 -0.50 -11.90 -7.26
C LEU A 73 0.30 -10.91 -6.42
N GLY A 74 -0.28 -10.44 -5.34
CA GLY A 74 0.39 -9.56 -4.39
C GLY A 74 -0.59 -8.76 -3.53
N LYS A 75 -0.06 -7.86 -2.69
CA LYS A 75 -0.86 -7.05 -1.76
C LYS A 75 -2.00 -6.31 -2.47
N GLY A 76 -1.72 -5.67 -3.61
CA GLY A 76 -2.73 -4.96 -4.38
C GLY A 76 -3.83 -5.86 -4.95
N CYS A 77 -3.51 -7.09 -5.35
CA CYS A 77 -4.50 -8.06 -5.79
C CYS A 77 -5.42 -8.48 -4.63
N ASN A 78 -4.86 -8.76 -3.44
CA ASN A 78 -5.65 -9.08 -2.24
C ASN A 78 -6.60 -7.92 -1.89
N VAL A 79 -6.09 -6.70 -1.83
CA VAL A 79 -6.89 -5.49 -1.56
C VAL A 79 -7.99 -5.30 -2.61
N TRP A 80 -7.71 -5.61 -3.89
CA TRP A 80 -8.71 -5.53 -4.96
C TRP A 80 -9.88 -6.46 -4.74
N TYR A 81 -9.67 -7.71 -4.29
CA TYR A 81 -10.76 -8.62 -3.94
C TYR A 81 -11.56 -8.12 -2.73
N CYS A 82 -10.88 -7.59 -1.70
CA CYS A 82 -11.56 -6.96 -0.57
C CYS A 82 -12.45 -5.77 -1.03
N PHE A 83 -11.96 -4.93 -1.92
CA PHE A 83 -12.75 -3.83 -2.50
C PHE A 83 -13.95 -4.34 -3.32
N GLY A 84 -13.80 -5.48 -3.99
CA GLY A 84 -14.90 -6.14 -4.69
C GLY A 84 -15.98 -6.62 -3.73
N TYR A 85 -15.59 -7.29 -2.66
CA TYR A 85 -16.51 -7.73 -1.63
C TYR A 85 -17.24 -6.56 -0.96
N VAL A 86 -16.53 -5.49 -0.61
CA VAL A 86 -17.13 -4.28 -0.01
C VAL A 86 -18.27 -3.72 -0.87
N GLN A 87 -18.19 -3.83 -2.20
CA GLN A 87 -19.26 -3.37 -3.10
C GLN A 87 -20.53 -4.22 -3.03
N SER A 88 -20.51 -5.39 -2.40
CA SER A 88 -21.69 -6.20 -2.11
C SER A 88 -22.41 -5.76 -0.81
N LEU A 89 -21.71 -5.04 0.07
CA LEU A 89 -22.25 -4.61 1.36
C LEU A 89 -23.15 -3.39 1.20
N PRO A 90 -24.31 -3.36 1.89
CA PRO A 90 -25.22 -2.23 1.81
C PRO A 90 -24.72 -1.04 2.63
N ASN A 91 -25.01 0.16 2.16
CA ASN A 91 -24.86 1.43 2.89
C ASN A 91 -23.43 1.79 3.34
N ILE A 92 -22.38 1.18 2.78
CA ILE A 92 -21.00 1.56 3.05
C ILE A 92 -20.70 2.93 2.43
N LYS A 93 -20.16 3.85 3.22
CA LYS A 93 -19.77 5.20 2.79
C LYS A 93 -18.26 5.39 2.74
N VAL A 94 -17.56 4.79 3.70
CA VAL A 94 -16.12 4.95 3.87
C VAL A 94 -15.47 3.57 4.09
N VAL A 95 -14.30 3.38 3.51
CA VAL A 95 -13.45 2.21 3.70
C VAL A 95 -12.12 2.66 4.26
N ALA A 96 -11.62 1.95 5.26
CA ALA A 96 -10.25 2.09 5.73
C ALA A 96 -9.46 0.81 5.46
N LEU A 97 -8.20 0.96 5.13
CA LEU A 97 -7.21 -0.11 5.07
C LEU A 97 -6.15 0.12 6.14
N HIS A 98 -5.70 -0.95 6.76
CA HIS A 98 -4.47 -0.98 7.57
C HIS A 98 -3.83 -2.36 7.50
N ASP A 99 -2.54 -2.43 7.81
CA ASP A 99 -1.81 -3.68 7.88
C ASP A 99 -2.20 -4.46 9.16
N CYS A 100 -2.05 -5.79 9.13
CA CYS A 100 -2.48 -6.66 10.24
C CYS A 100 -1.32 -7.09 11.17
N ASP A 101 -0.14 -6.48 11.01
CA ASP A 101 1.07 -6.79 11.79
C ASP A 101 1.52 -5.62 12.70
N ILE A 102 0.63 -4.66 12.96
CA ILE A 102 0.89 -3.49 13.80
C ILE A 102 0.90 -3.94 15.26
N THR A 103 2.06 -3.88 15.91
CA THR A 103 2.27 -4.34 17.29
C THR A 103 1.81 -3.34 18.34
N THR A 104 1.61 -2.09 17.96
CA THR A 104 1.16 -0.97 18.82
C THR A 104 -0.25 -0.52 18.50
N TYR A 105 -1.07 -1.42 17.93
CA TYR A 105 -2.41 -1.07 17.50
C TYR A 105 -3.33 -0.73 18.66
N ASP A 106 -4.04 0.37 18.55
CA ASP A 106 -5.18 0.69 19.40
C ASP A 106 -6.36 1.23 18.57
N ARG A 107 -7.54 1.30 19.16
CA ARG A 107 -8.75 1.77 18.48
C ARG A 107 -8.67 3.23 18.03
N SER A 108 -7.80 4.05 18.63
CA SER A 108 -7.65 5.46 18.27
C SER A 108 -6.99 5.62 16.90
N LEU A 109 -6.12 4.69 16.52
CA LEU A 109 -5.51 4.64 15.18
C LEU A 109 -6.59 4.67 14.10
N LEU A 110 -7.52 3.72 14.17
CA LEU A 110 -8.59 3.60 13.18
C LEU A 110 -9.60 4.76 13.28
N ALA A 111 -9.91 5.22 14.50
CA ALA A 111 -10.81 6.35 14.70
C ALA A 111 -10.22 7.64 14.08
N ARG A 112 -8.94 7.92 14.33
CA ARG A 112 -8.23 9.07 13.72
C ARG A 112 -8.26 8.98 12.19
N LEU A 113 -8.01 7.80 11.64
CA LEU A 113 -7.95 7.57 10.19
C LEU A 113 -9.32 7.77 9.50
N LEU A 114 -10.39 7.26 10.10
CA LEU A 114 -11.74 7.31 9.54
C LEU A 114 -12.41 8.68 9.72
N TYR A 115 -12.16 9.37 10.85
CA TYR A 115 -12.88 10.56 11.23
C TYR A 115 -12.88 11.68 10.18
N PRO A 116 -11.75 12.03 9.52
CA PRO A 116 -11.75 13.08 8.51
C PRO A 116 -12.62 12.79 7.30
N VAL A 117 -12.74 11.53 6.89
CA VAL A 117 -13.51 11.12 5.69
C VAL A 117 -14.96 10.83 6.04
N ALA A 118 -15.24 10.33 7.25
CA ALA A 118 -16.58 9.95 7.66
C ALA A 118 -17.41 11.13 8.20
N ASN A 119 -16.77 12.16 8.75
CA ASN A 119 -17.47 13.30 9.33
C ASN A 119 -17.95 14.26 8.21
N PRO A 120 -19.28 14.49 8.10
CA PRO A 120 -19.85 15.32 7.05
C PRO A 120 -19.48 16.81 7.14
N GLN A 121 -18.90 17.26 8.24
CA GLN A 121 -18.39 18.63 8.39
C GLN A 121 -17.11 18.85 7.56
N PHE A 122 -16.39 17.78 7.19
CA PHE A 122 -15.21 17.84 6.37
C PHE A 122 -15.52 17.40 4.92
N ASN A 123 -14.87 18.04 3.96
CA ASN A 123 -14.99 17.64 2.55
C ASN A 123 -13.85 16.75 2.09
N TYR A 124 -13.30 15.91 2.99
CA TYR A 124 -12.25 14.99 2.59
C TYR A 124 -12.81 13.73 1.94
N ALA A 125 -12.17 13.33 0.85
CA ALA A 125 -12.46 12.09 0.15
C ALA A 125 -11.43 11.00 0.45
N PHE A 126 -10.23 11.41 0.86
CA PHE A 126 -9.12 10.54 1.19
C PHE A 126 -8.33 11.07 2.39
N CYS A 127 -7.98 10.17 3.30
CA CYS A 127 -7.11 10.43 4.45
C CYS A 127 -5.97 9.44 4.46
N LYS A 128 -4.73 9.93 4.49
CA LYS A 128 -3.50 9.13 4.61
C LYS A 128 -2.98 9.16 6.02
N GLY A 129 -2.77 8.00 6.61
CA GLY A 129 -2.08 7.88 7.89
C GLY A 129 -0.59 8.20 7.74
N PHE A 130 0.00 8.78 8.77
CA PHE A 130 1.44 8.86 8.95
C PHE A 130 1.81 8.68 10.41
N TYR A 131 3.05 8.34 10.68
CA TYR A 131 3.59 8.08 12.00
C TYR A 131 5.12 8.14 11.99
N ALA A 132 5.71 8.43 13.14
CA ALA A 132 7.15 8.28 13.32
C ALA A 132 7.50 6.78 13.43
N ARG A 133 8.43 6.31 12.61
CA ARG A 133 8.93 4.93 12.64
C ARG A 133 10.13 4.83 13.57
N VAL A 134 9.86 4.93 14.88
CA VAL A 134 10.86 4.78 15.94
C VAL A 134 10.47 3.59 16.81
N ALA A 135 11.29 2.55 16.81
CA ALA A 135 11.11 1.38 17.64
C ALA A 135 12.47 0.80 18.04
N GLU A 136 12.55 0.17 19.20
CA GLU A 136 13.78 -0.43 19.75
C GLU A 136 14.99 0.54 19.77
N GLY A 137 14.71 1.83 19.99
CA GLY A 137 15.76 2.86 19.99
C GLY A 137 16.40 3.13 18.63
N LYS A 138 15.71 2.86 17.52
CA LYS A 138 16.20 3.05 16.15
C LYS A 138 15.18 3.76 15.25
N LEU A 139 15.69 4.46 14.22
CA LEU A 139 14.88 4.96 13.11
C LEU A 139 14.62 3.83 12.11
N ASN A 140 13.36 3.47 11.96
CA ASN A 140 12.88 2.47 11.01
C ASN A 140 12.34 3.09 9.71
N GLY A 141 11.70 2.30 8.84
CA GLY A 141 11.10 2.79 7.59
C GLY A 141 12.10 3.12 6.49
N ARG A 142 13.16 2.31 6.34
CA ARG A 142 14.23 2.51 5.35
C ARG A 142 13.73 2.78 3.94
N VAL A 143 12.73 2.05 3.45
CA VAL A 143 12.23 2.22 2.09
C VAL A 143 11.60 3.61 1.90
N SER A 144 10.82 4.11 2.86
CA SER A 144 10.30 5.49 2.77
C SER A 144 11.40 6.53 2.88
N ARG A 145 12.30 6.41 3.88
CA ARG A 145 13.35 7.39 4.17
C ARG A 145 14.46 7.41 3.12
N LEU A 146 14.95 6.24 2.74
CA LEU A 146 16.15 6.09 1.93
C LEU A 146 15.89 5.78 0.45
N LEU A 147 14.65 5.42 0.08
CA LEU A 147 14.28 5.22 -1.32
C LEU A 147 13.25 6.24 -1.78
N VAL A 148 12.02 6.22 -1.24
CA VAL A 148 10.91 6.98 -1.84
C VAL A 148 11.15 8.48 -1.74
N SER A 149 11.43 9.00 -0.54
CA SER A 149 11.66 10.44 -0.36
C SER A 149 12.82 10.98 -1.22
N PRO A 150 14.03 10.38 -1.21
CA PRO A 150 15.11 10.87 -2.05
C PRO A 150 14.86 10.63 -3.55
N LEU A 151 14.18 9.55 -3.96
CA LEU A 151 13.87 9.28 -5.36
C LEU A 151 12.86 10.28 -5.93
N VAL A 152 11.79 10.58 -5.19
CA VAL A 152 10.82 11.61 -5.57
C VAL A 152 11.52 12.97 -5.73
N ARG A 153 12.39 13.35 -4.79
CA ARG A 153 13.16 14.60 -4.87
C ARG A 153 14.17 14.60 -6.01
N ALA A 154 14.78 13.46 -6.33
CA ALA A 154 15.65 13.32 -7.51
C ALA A 154 14.86 13.50 -8.80
N MET A 155 13.69 12.87 -8.90
CA MET A 155 12.79 13.02 -10.04
C MET A 155 12.29 14.47 -10.19
N LYS A 156 11.99 15.17 -9.10
CA LYS A 156 11.67 16.62 -9.13
C LYS A 156 12.79 17.47 -9.72
N ARG A 157 14.06 17.15 -9.44
CA ARG A 157 15.20 17.87 -10.05
C ARG A 157 15.30 17.64 -11.54
N VAL A 158 14.94 16.44 -12.02
CA VAL A 158 15.02 16.06 -13.43
C VAL A 158 13.77 16.53 -14.19
N PHE A 159 12.61 16.54 -13.54
CA PHE A 159 11.32 16.90 -14.08
C PHE A 159 10.64 17.98 -13.21
N PRO A 160 11.15 19.25 -13.23
CA PRO A 160 10.65 20.29 -12.34
C PRO A 160 9.20 20.71 -12.62
N GLU A 161 8.72 20.49 -13.84
CA GLU A 161 7.35 20.84 -14.29
C GLU A 161 6.29 19.75 -13.97
N GLN A 162 6.52 18.90 -12.94
CA GLN A 162 5.64 17.79 -12.60
C GLN A 162 4.95 17.98 -11.23
N PRO A 163 3.77 18.63 -11.18
CA PRO A 163 3.06 18.89 -9.91
C PRO A 163 2.72 17.64 -9.12
N PHE A 164 2.60 16.48 -9.79
CA PHE A 164 2.40 15.18 -9.13
C PHE A 164 3.55 14.84 -8.18
N LEU A 165 4.79 15.20 -8.52
CA LEU A 165 5.93 14.97 -7.65
C LEU A 165 5.90 15.87 -6.41
N ASP A 166 5.41 17.11 -6.51
CA ASP A 166 5.19 17.99 -5.36
C ASP A 166 4.11 17.40 -4.43
N TYR A 167 3.02 16.92 -5.02
CA TYR A 167 1.97 16.24 -4.27
C TYR A 167 2.53 15.00 -3.55
N LEU A 168 3.30 14.16 -4.21
CA LEU A 168 3.85 12.95 -3.61
C LEU A 168 4.88 13.25 -2.52
N ASP A 169 5.74 14.27 -2.70
CA ASP A 169 6.72 14.74 -1.71
C ASP A 169 6.06 15.41 -0.48
N SER A 170 4.80 15.84 -0.60
CA SER A 170 4.06 16.42 0.51
C SER A 170 3.62 15.41 1.57
N PHE A 171 3.61 14.12 1.26
CA PHE A 171 3.24 13.08 2.21
C PHE A 171 4.38 12.77 3.17
N ARG A 172 4.09 12.86 4.47
CA ARG A 172 5.06 12.56 5.54
C ARG A 172 5.49 11.10 5.55
N TYR A 173 4.55 10.19 5.20
CA TYR A 173 4.84 8.77 5.05
C TYR A 173 4.03 8.19 3.87
N PRO A 174 4.52 8.33 2.61
CA PRO A 174 3.76 7.92 1.42
C PRO A 174 3.48 6.42 1.36
N LEU A 175 4.33 5.58 1.95
CA LEU A 175 4.18 4.12 2.00
C LEU A 175 3.40 3.60 3.21
N ALA A 176 2.77 4.46 4.04
CA ALA A 176 1.91 3.96 5.09
C ALA A 176 0.80 3.08 4.49
N GLY A 177 0.60 1.86 5.05
CA GLY A 177 -0.50 0.98 4.67
C GLY A 177 -1.86 1.51 5.11
N GLU A 178 -1.86 2.51 6.00
CA GLU A 178 -3.03 3.07 6.65
C GLU A 178 -3.59 4.24 5.87
N PHE A 179 -4.78 4.05 5.33
CA PHE A 179 -5.55 5.11 4.66
C PHE A 179 -7.05 4.84 4.76
N ALA A 180 -7.83 5.91 4.67
CA ALA A 180 -9.28 5.83 4.52
C ALA A 180 -9.74 6.62 3.30
N MET A 181 -10.81 6.16 2.66
CA MET A 181 -11.38 6.81 1.49
C MET A 181 -12.88 6.62 1.38
N ARG A 182 -13.53 7.48 0.62
CA ARG A 182 -14.92 7.29 0.23
C ARG A 182 -15.08 6.06 -0.66
N VAL A 183 -16.17 5.33 -0.47
CA VAL A 183 -16.43 4.06 -1.19
C VAL A 183 -16.58 4.22 -2.70
N ASP A 184 -16.98 5.38 -3.17
CA ASP A 184 -17.16 5.68 -4.60
C ASP A 184 -15.84 5.58 -5.39
N LEU A 185 -14.69 5.83 -4.73
CA LEU A 185 -13.37 5.62 -5.33
C LEU A 185 -13.14 4.18 -5.78
N LEU A 186 -13.62 3.20 -5.03
CA LEU A 186 -13.28 1.77 -5.23
C LEU A 186 -13.52 1.31 -6.67
N LYS A 187 -14.52 1.89 -7.36
CA LYS A 187 -14.88 1.49 -8.70
C LYS A 187 -13.91 1.96 -9.78
N THR A 188 -13.20 3.05 -9.54
CA THR A 188 -12.37 3.74 -10.55
C THR A 188 -10.88 3.49 -10.38
N LEU A 189 -10.43 3.00 -9.21
CA LEU A 189 -9.01 2.82 -8.90
C LEU A 189 -8.31 1.87 -9.87
N ARG A 190 -7.17 2.33 -10.40
CA ARG A 190 -6.20 1.53 -11.16
C ARG A 190 -4.97 1.32 -10.30
N ILE A 191 -5.00 0.30 -9.46
CA ILE A 191 -3.93 0.02 -8.50
C ILE A 191 -2.96 -1.03 -9.02
N PRO A 192 -1.66 -0.94 -8.70
CA PRO A 192 -0.71 -2.02 -8.94
C PRO A 192 -1.10 -3.27 -8.14
N ALA A 193 -0.80 -4.45 -8.70
CA ALA A 193 -1.00 -5.72 -7.99
C ALA A 193 0.06 -5.97 -6.90
N ASP A 194 1.22 -5.31 -7.00
CA ASP A 194 2.45 -5.54 -6.24
C ASP A 194 2.64 -4.58 -5.03
N TRP A 195 3.90 -4.39 -4.61
CA TRP A 195 4.31 -3.52 -3.49
C TRP A 195 4.20 -2.01 -3.77
N ALA A 196 3.80 -1.60 -4.97
CA ALA A 196 3.57 -0.20 -5.29
C ALA A 196 2.12 0.25 -5.02
N LEU A 197 1.32 -0.56 -4.31
CA LEU A 197 -0.08 -0.30 -4.00
C LEU A 197 -0.29 1.12 -3.46
N GLU A 198 0.47 1.53 -2.44
CA GLU A 198 0.29 2.83 -1.79
C GLU A 198 0.58 3.99 -2.73
N ILE A 199 1.63 3.89 -3.54
CA ILE A 199 1.96 4.90 -4.57
C ILE A 199 0.88 4.93 -5.65
N GLY A 200 0.37 3.76 -6.05
CA GLY A 200 -0.76 3.65 -6.99
C GLY A 200 -2.03 4.31 -6.47
N ILE A 201 -2.41 4.04 -5.21
CA ILE A 201 -3.55 4.69 -4.55
C ILE A 201 -3.38 6.22 -4.53
N LEU A 202 -2.22 6.72 -4.11
CA LEU A 202 -1.95 8.16 -4.09
C LEU A 202 -2.03 8.77 -5.49
N THR A 203 -1.59 8.04 -6.52
CA THR A 203 -1.69 8.48 -7.92
C THR A 203 -3.14 8.59 -8.38
N GLU A 204 -3.97 7.60 -8.07
CA GLU A 204 -5.38 7.62 -8.45
C GLU A 204 -6.17 8.67 -7.66
N VAL A 205 -5.83 8.89 -6.39
CA VAL A 205 -6.40 9.99 -5.60
C VAL A 205 -6.04 11.34 -6.23
N TYR A 206 -4.79 11.56 -6.63
CA TYR A 206 -4.36 12.79 -7.31
C TYR A 206 -5.11 13.03 -8.63
N ARG A 207 -5.41 11.96 -9.38
CA ARG A 207 -6.13 12.06 -10.66
C ARG A 207 -7.61 12.35 -10.52
N ASN A 208 -8.23 11.84 -9.45
CA ASN A 208 -9.68 11.83 -9.31
C ASN A 208 -10.20 12.89 -8.36
N TYR A 209 -9.36 13.44 -7.47
CA TYR A 209 -9.77 14.43 -6.47
C TYR A 209 -8.89 15.67 -6.46
N SER A 210 -9.49 16.77 -6.01
CA SER A 210 -8.72 17.96 -5.66
C SER A 210 -7.83 17.68 -4.46
N THR A 211 -6.61 18.25 -4.44
CA THR A 211 -5.71 18.17 -3.28
C THR A 211 -6.35 18.71 -2.00
N LYS A 212 -7.36 19.60 -2.11
CA LYS A 212 -8.17 20.10 -0.97
C LYS A 212 -9.07 19.03 -0.36
N GLN A 213 -9.29 17.93 -1.05
CA GLN A 213 -10.09 16.79 -0.56
C GLN A 213 -9.23 15.67 0.01
N VAL A 214 -7.92 15.91 0.14
CA VAL A 214 -6.94 14.96 0.67
C VAL A 214 -6.38 15.51 1.97
N CYS A 215 -6.31 14.69 3.01
CA CYS A 215 -5.65 15.03 4.25
C CYS A 215 -4.67 13.95 4.69
N GLN A 216 -3.84 14.32 5.65
CA GLN A 216 -2.93 13.41 6.34
C GLN A 216 -3.19 13.53 7.84
N ILE A 217 -3.13 12.41 8.54
CA ILE A 217 -3.34 12.34 9.99
C ILE A 217 -2.25 11.53 10.66
N GLU A 218 -1.76 12.00 11.80
CA GLU A 218 -0.90 11.20 12.67
C GLU A 218 -1.77 10.17 13.39
N VAL A 219 -1.59 8.90 13.03
CA VAL A 219 -2.48 7.84 13.51
C VAL A 219 -2.09 7.28 14.86
N ALA A 220 -0.82 7.40 15.25
CA ALA A 220 -0.31 6.87 16.52
C ALA A 220 0.88 7.68 17.02
N ASP A 221 0.96 7.85 18.33
CA ASP A 221 2.10 8.51 18.99
C ASP A 221 3.32 7.57 19.03
N ASN A 222 3.08 6.25 19.04
CA ASN A 222 4.08 5.20 18.88
C ASN A 222 3.55 4.17 17.89
N TYR A 223 4.31 3.89 16.83
CA TYR A 223 3.92 2.95 15.79
C TYR A 223 5.05 1.97 15.50
N ASP A 224 4.77 0.71 15.69
CA ASP A 224 5.67 -0.38 15.32
C ASP A 224 4.91 -1.51 14.63
N HIS A 225 5.59 -2.19 13.71
CA HIS A 225 5.11 -3.40 13.05
C HIS A 225 6.30 -4.32 12.76
N LYS A 226 6.01 -5.55 12.39
CA LYS A 226 7.01 -6.56 12.05
C LYS A 226 8.00 -6.03 10.99
N HIS A 227 9.30 -6.12 11.29
CA HIS A 227 10.37 -5.66 10.39
C HIS A 227 10.70 -6.73 9.35
N GLN A 228 10.93 -6.28 8.10
CA GLN A 228 11.51 -7.13 7.06
C GLN A 228 13.02 -6.84 6.95
N ASP A 229 13.81 -7.89 6.85
CA ASP A 229 15.25 -7.79 6.68
C ASP A 229 15.63 -7.32 5.27
N LEU A 230 16.74 -6.58 5.20
CA LEU A 230 17.38 -6.20 3.94
C LEU A 230 18.19 -7.41 3.45
N SER A 231 17.60 -8.24 2.58
CA SER A 231 18.36 -9.30 1.94
C SER A 231 19.20 -8.69 0.80
N SER A 232 20.45 -8.33 1.11
CA SER A 232 21.41 -7.79 0.12
C SER A 232 21.74 -8.78 -1.00
N ASN A 233 21.55 -10.07 -0.79
CA ASN A 233 21.95 -11.14 -1.69
C ASN A 233 20.83 -11.71 -2.56
N ASP A 234 19.55 -11.38 -2.30
CA ASP A 234 18.41 -11.88 -3.08
C ASP A 234 17.51 -10.73 -3.52
N LYS A 235 17.70 -10.30 -4.78
CA LYS A 235 16.93 -9.23 -5.42
C LYS A 235 15.43 -9.56 -5.58
N THR A 236 15.04 -10.80 -5.36
CA THR A 236 13.66 -11.27 -5.52
C THR A 236 12.84 -11.27 -4.23
N LYS A 237 13.47 -10.90 -3.10
CA LYS A 237 12.87 -10.98 -1.77
C LYS A 237 13.06 -9.69 -0.96
N GLY A 238 12.21 -9.52 0.04
CA GLY A 238 12.33 -8.46 1.05
C GLY A 238 12.34 -7.05 0.48
N LEU A 239 13.10 -6.16 1.12
CA LEU A 239 13.16 -4.73 0.77
C LEU A 239 13.74 -4.47 -0.62
N SER A 240 14.58 -5.36 -1.15
CA SER A 240 15.15 -5.21 -2.49
C SER A 240 14.08 -5.34 -3.58
N ARG A 241 13.21 -6.36 -3.50
CA ARG A 241 12.07 -6.51 -4.41
C ARG A 241 11.10 -5.32 -4.28
N MET A 242 10.74 -4.97 -3.04
CA MET A 242 9.86 -3.84 -2.77
C MET A 242 10.40 -2.54 -3.39
N SER A 243 11.71 -2.29 -3.27
CA SER A 243 12.33 -1.10 -3.85
C SER A 243 12.29 -1.07 -5.38
N SER A 244 12.45 -2.22 -6.02
CA SER A 244 12.37 -2.35 -7.49
C SER A 244 10.94 -2.14 -7.99
N ASP A 245 9.95 -2.75 -7.35
CA ASP A 245 8.53 -2.59 -7.70
C ASP A 245 8.10 -1.12 -7.61
N ILE A 246 8.48 -0.43 -6.51
CA ILE A 246 8.18 1.00 -6.30
C ILE A 246 8.88 1.88 -7.33
N ALA A 247 10.19 1.67 -7.56
CA ALA A 247 10.94 2.46 -8.54
C ALA A 247 10.37 2.29 -9.95
N THR A 248 10.09 1.06 -10.36
CA THR A 248 9.47 0.76 -11.65
C THR A 248 8.11 1.45 -11.80
N SER A 249 7.28 1.40 -10.75
CA SER A 249 5.99 2.09 -10.76
C SER A 249 6.13 3.59 -10.88
N LEU A 250 7.10 4.22 -10.21
CA LEU A 250 7.32 5.66 -10.32
C LEU A 250 7.74 6.08 -11.74
N PHE A 251 8.64 5.34 -12.41
CA PHE A 251 8.99 5.60 -13.81
C PHE A 251 7.75 5.54 -14.71
N ARG A 252 6.94 4.50 -14.57
CA ARG A 252 5.74 4.30 -15.40
C ARG A 252 4.66 5.34 -15.10
N ILE A 253 4.43 5.67 -13.84
CA ILE A 253 3.45 6.69 -13.45
C ILE A 253 3.84 8.05 -14.02
N LEU A 254 5.11 8.45 -13.90
CA LEU A 254 5.57 9.71 -14.45
C LEU A 254 5.47 9.78 -15.97
N ALA A 255 5.72 8.67 -16.67
CA ALA A 255 5.48 8.60 -18.11
C ALA A 255 4.01 8.87 -18.48
N THR A 256 3.05 8.45 -17.62
CA THR A 256 1.63 8.78 -17.84
C THR A 256 1.29 10.25 -17.58
N PHE A 257 2.19 10.99 -16.95
CA PHE A 257 2.13 12.45 -16.81
C PHE A 257 3.00 13.20 -17.83
N GLY A 258 3.51 12.48 -18.84
CA GLY A 258 4.26 13.06 -19.94
C GLY A 258 5.77 13.15 -19.75
N ALA A 259 6.32 12.58 -18.67
CA ALA A 259 7.77 12.49 -18.51
C ALA A 259 8.38 11.53 -19.54
N VAL A 260 9.39 12.00 -20.28
CA VAL A 260 10.12 11.19 -21.25
C VAL A 260 11.41 10.67 -20.62
N PHE A 261 11.61 9.37 -20.69
CA PHE A 261 12.79 8.71 -20.15
C PHE A 261 13.66 8.15 -21.27
N GLU A 262 14.94 8.44 -21.17
CA GLU A 262 16.02 7.89 -21.97
C GLU A 262 17.10 7.34 -21.05
N THR A 263 18.05 6.59 -21.58
CA THR A 263 19.16 6.04 -20.79
C THR A 263 19.93 7.13 -20.03
N GLY A 264 20.10 8.31 -20.64
CA GLY A 264 20.71 9.47 -19.99
C GLY A 264 19.91 9.97 -18.81
N THR A 265 18.59 10.10 -18.97
CA THR A 265 17.66 10.54 -17.92
C THR A 265 17.67 9.58 -16.73
N VAL A 266 17.62 8.26 -16.97
CA VAL A 266 17.67 7.24 -15.91
C VAL A 266 18.97 7.33 -15.12
N ARG A 267 20.12 7.51 -15.79
CA ARG A 267 21.42 7.71 -15.12
C ARG A 267 21.45 8.99 -14.30
N THR A 268 20.87 10.07 -14.80
CA THR A 268 20.78 11.35 -14.08
C THR A 268 19.89 11.21 -12.84
N VAL A 269 18.74 10.54 -12.94
CA VAL A 269 17.87 10.24 -11.80
C VAL A 269 18.63 9.43 -10.73
N LYS A 270 19.37 8.36 -11.13
CA LYS A 270 20.19 7.58 -10.19
C LYS A 270 21.23 8.46 -9.50
N ALA A 271 21.96 9.30 -10.24
CA ALA A 271 23.01 10.15 -9.68
C ALA A 271 22.43 11.18 -8.69
N ALA A 272 21.33 11.83 -9.05
CA ALA A 272 20.62 12.78 -8.19
C ALA A 272 20.06 12.06 -6.94
N TYR A 273 19.48 10.87 -7.12
CA TYR A 273 18.97 10.06 -6.01
C TYR A 273 20.09 9.73 -5.02
N LEU A 274 21.22 9.19 -5.49
CA LEU A 274 22.34 8.81 -4.63
C LEU A 274 22.83 10.01 -3.79
N ARG A 275 23.00 11.16 -4.42
CA ARG A 275 23.43 12.37 -3.70
C ARG A 275 22.41 12.81 -2.65
N ILE A 276 21.13 12.87 -3.00
CA ILE A 276 20.08 13.29 -2.06
C ILE A 276 19.93 12.28 -0.92
N ALA A 277 20.02 10.99 -1.20
CA ALA A 277 19.90 9.95 -0.18
C ALA A 277 21.05 10.04 0.84
N LEU A 278 22.29 10.26 0.39
CA LEU A 278 23.43 10.46 1.28
C LEU A 278 23.30 11.75 2.12
N ASP A 279 22.80 12.85 1.55
CA ASP A 279 22.51 14.08 2.30
C ASP A 279 21.42 13.85 3.37
N LEU A 280 20.42 13.03 3.07
CA LEU A 280 19.38 12.66 4.03
C LEU A 280 19.89 11.73 5.15
N ILE A 281 20.86 10.86 4.88
CA ILE A 281 21.52 10.06 5.93
C ILE A 281 22.13 10.97 6.99
N GLU A 282 22.79 12.05 6.59
CA GLU A 282 23.35 13.03 7.53
C GLU A 282 22.25 13.66 8.41
N SER A 283 21.13 14.05 7.79
CA SER A 283 19.97 14.57 8.52
C SER A 283 19.41 13.55 9.52
N TYR A 284 19.23 12.31 9.10
CA TYR A 284 18.72 11.24 9.97
C TYR A 284 19.71 10.85 11.08
N TYR A 285 21.00 10.95 10.83
CA TYR A 285 22.02 10.80 11.89
C TYR A 285 21.85 11.87 12.97
N ASN A 286 21.72 13.14 12.55
CA ASN A 286 21.49 14.24 13.48
C ASN A 286 20.17 14.07 14.26
N ASP A 287 19.08 13.67 13.58
CA ASP A 287 17.80 13.36 14.22
C ASP A 287 17.95 12.22 15.25
N ALA A 288 18.69 11.17 14.93
CA ALA A 288 18.94 10.07 15.84
C ALA A 288 19.73 10.52 17.07
N VAL A 289 20.77 11.31 16.90
CA VAL A 289 21.59 11.83 18.00
C VAL A 289 20.76 12.71 18.94
N VAL A 290 19.96 13.64 18.38
CA VAL A 290 19.12 14.54 19.19
C VAL A 290 18.08 13.78 19.99
N ASN A 291 17.57 12.66 19.45
CA ASN A 291 16.55 11.82 20.11
C ASN A 291 17.14 10.63 20.89
N GLY A 292 18.45 10.55 21.03
CA GLY A 292 19.10 9.45 21.79
C GLY A 292 18.91 8.07 21.16
N LEU A 293 18.77 8.00 19.83
CA LEU A 293 18.54 6.77 19.09
C LEU A 293 19.87 6.20 18.56
N ASN A 294 19.93 4.88 18.43
CA ASN A 294 21.02 4.18 17.78
C ASN A 294 20.95 4.38 16.26
N PHE A 295 22.09 4.68 15.64
CA PHE A 295 22.18 4.87 14.20
C PHE A 295 23.41 4.14 13.62
N ASP A 296 23.17 3.22 12.72
CA ASP A 296 24.19 2.50 11.97
C ASP A 296 24.35 3.11 10.58
N ARG A 297 25.26 4.11 10.47
CA ARG A 297 25.52 4.84 9.23
C ARG A 297 25.92 3.91 8.08
N ASP A 298 26.80 2.94 8.34
CA ASP A 298 27.28 2.04 7.31
C ASP A 298 26.16 1.15 6.75
N ALA A 299 25.28 0.64 7.62
CA ALA A 299 24.10 -0.11 7.17
C ALA A 299 23.10 0.76 6.35
N GLU A 300 22.94 2.04 6.70
CA GLU A 300 22.09 2.96 5.95
C GLU A 300 22.71 3.30 4.57
N GLU A 301 24.01 3.54 4.50
CA GLU A 301 24.73 3.82 3.23
C GLU A 301 24.71 2.59 2.30
N ARG A 302 24.95 1.39 2.81
CA ARG A 302 24.81 0.14 2.01
C ARG A 302 23.38 -0.05 1.48
N ALA A 303 22.38 0.31 2.26
CA ALA A 303 21.00 0.28 1.80
C ALA A 303 20.77 1.26 0.63
N VAL A 304 21.29 2.48 0.71
CA VAL A 304 21.23 3.48 -0.36
C VAL A 304 21.93 3.00 -1.62
N GLU A 305 23.09 2.38 -1.52
CA GLU A 305 23.81 1.79 -2.67
C GLU A 305 22.96 0.70 -3.35
N THR A 306 22.36 -0.17 -2.57
CA THR A 306 21.46 -1.22 -3.06
C THR A 306 20.27 -0.60 -3.78
N PHE A 307 19.61 0.37 -3.18
CA PHE A 307 18.46 1.06 -3.79
C PHE A 307 18.87 1.85 -5.04
N ALA A 308 20.06 2.47 -5.08
CA ALA A 308 20.56 3.16 -6.28
C ALA A 308 20.72 2.20 -7.47
N ASN A 309 21.18 0.99 -7.21
CA ASN A 309 21.28 -0.05 -8.24
C ASN A 309 19.89 -0.53 -8.69
N ASN A 310 18.94 -0.69 -7.76
CA ASN A 310 17.57 -1.05 -8.09
C ASN A 310 16.87 0.04 -8.90
N VAL A 311 17.06 1.33 -8.57
CA VAL A 311 16.54 2.46 -9.37
C VAL A 311 17.09 2.43 -10.79
N LEU A 312 18.40 2.19 -10.96
CA LEU A 312 19.00 2.08 -12.28
C LEU A 312 18.43 0.91 -13.09
N THR A 313 18.39 -0.27 -12.48
CA THR A 313 17.87 -1.49 -13.13
C THR A 313 16.39 -1.32 -13.49
N SER A 314 15.57 -0.82 -12.58
CA SER A 314 14.14 -0.55 -12.83
C SER A 314 13.91 0.43 -13.98
N GLY A 315 14.73 1.49 -14.06
CA GLY A 315 14.67 2.44 -15.19
C GLY A 315 15.11 1.82 -16.52
N GLN A 316 16.13 0.98 -16.52
CA GLN A 316 16.57 0.23 -17.70
C GLN A 316 15.52 -0.79 -18.16
N ASP A 317 14.95 -1.55 -17.22
CA ASP A 317 13.88 -2.51 -17.51
C ASP A 317 12.63 -1.81 -18.06
N TYR A 318 12.30 -0.62 -17.53
CA TYR A 318 11.24 0.21 -18.06
C TYR A 318 11.49 0.58 -19.54
N LEU A 319 12.72 0.97 -19.90
CA LEU A 319 13.07 1.34 -21.27
C LEU A 319 13.06 0.15 -22.23
N LEU A 320 13.39 -1.05 -21.76
CA LEU A 320 13.54 -2.25 -22.60
C LEU A 320 12.24 -3.06 -22.72
N SER A 321 11.44 -3.13 -21.65
CA SER A 321 10.39 -4.14 -21.57
C SER A 321 9.12 -3.80 -22.32
N GLY A 322 8.85 -2.55 -22.60
CA GLY A 322 7.57 -2.11 -23.19
C GLY A 322 6.32 -2.60 -22.42
N ARG A 323 6.52 -3.29 -21.29
CA ARG A 323 5.44 -3.85 -20.48
C ARG A 323 4.73 -2.72 -19.73
N GLU A 324 3.43 -2.70 -19.88
CA GLU A 324 2.56 -1.86 -19.05
C GLU A 324 2.63 -2.30 -17.58
N LEU A 325 2.21 -1.41 -16.66
CA LEU A 325 2.05 -1.77 -15.26
C LEU A 325 1.07 -2.94 -15.13
N PRO A 326 1.34 -3.90 -14.24
CA PRO A 326 0.36 -4.91 -13.84
C PRO A 326 -0.72 -4.24 -12.97
N TYR A 327 -1.47 -3.30 -13.55
CA TYR A 327 -2.65 -2.76 -12.88
C TYR A 327 -3.73 -3.83 -12.85
N VAL A 328 -4.32 -4.00 -11.67
CA VAL A 328 -5.56 -4.77 -11.60
C VAL A 328 -6.67 -4.04 -12.38
N PRO A 329 -7.60 -4.77 -12.98
CA PRO A 329 -8.73 -4.16 -13.70
C PRO A 329 -9.54 -3.26 -12.76
N THR A 330 -10.01 -2.10 -13.24
CA THR A 330 -10.94 -1.29 -12.46
C THR A 330 -12.25 -2.05 -12.22
N TRP A 331 -12.87 -1.85 -11.08
CA TRP A 331 -14.15 -2.47 -10.79
C TRP A 331 -15.26 -2.03 -11.76
N ASN A 332 -15.20 -0.79 -12.28
CA ASN A 332 -16.10 -0.36 -13.37
C ASN A 332 -16.00 -1.26 -14.60
N ARG A 333 -14.77 -1.66 -14.99
CA ARG A 333 -14.57 -2.57 -16.12
C ARG A 333 -15.09 -3.98 -15.79
N VAL A 334 -14.83 -4.48 -14.59
CA VAL A 334 -15.34 -5.78 -14.16
C VAL A 334 -16.86 -5.80 -14.19
N LEU A 335 -17.50 -4.79 -13.59
CA LEU A 335 -18.95 -4.69 -13.50
C LEU A 335 -19.64 -4.51 -14.85
N SER A 336 -18.96 -3.88 -15.83
CA SER A 336 -19.50 -3.76 -17.18
C SER A 336 -19.61 -5.09 -17.94
N VAL A 337 -18.76 -6.06 -17.57
CA VAL A 337 -18.71 -7.40 -18.19
C VAL A 337 -19.42 -8.45 -17.33
N CYS A 338 -19.19 -8.39 -16.03
CA CYS A 338 -19.68 -9.35 -15.04
C CYS A 338 -20.30 -8.61 -13.83
N PRO A 339 -21.50 -8.04 -13.94
CA PRO A 339 -22.09 -7.16 -12.92
C PRO A 339 -22.39 -7.87 -11.59
N THR A 340 -22.46 -9.19 -11.58
CA THR A 340 -22.77 -10.00 -10.38
C THR A 340 -21.57 -10.37 -9.54
N VAL A 341 -20.34 -10.00 -9.95
CA VAL A 341 -19.11 -10.41 -9.25
C VAL A 341 -19.09 -10.03 -7.77
N PRO A 342 -19.46 -8.82 -7.33
CA PRO A 342 -19.52 -8.51 -5.91
C PRO A 342 -20.45 -9.45 -5.12
N ALA A 343 -21.65 -9.68 -5.62
CA ALA A 343 -22.59 -10.62 -5.00
C ALA A 343 -22.03 -12.05 -4.94
N ARG A 344 -21.36 -12.49 -6.01
CA ARG A 344 -20.70 -13.80 -6.06
C ARG A 344 -19.55 -13.92 -5.08
N LEU A 345 -18.77 -12.87 -4.85
CA LEU A 345 -17.73 -12.84 -3.81
C LEU A 345 -18.35 -13.03 -2.42
N ALA A 346 -19.48 -12.37 -2.16
CA ALA A 346 -20.21 -12.57 -0.91
C ALA A 346 -20.76 -13.99 -0.76
N GLU A 347 -21.30 -14.56 -1.83
CA GLU A 347 -21.79 -15.95 -1.83
C GLU A 347 -20.65 -16.96 -1.64
N ILE A 348 -19.49 -16.73 -2.25
CA ILE A 348 -18.29 -17.56 -2.08
C ILE A 348 -17.84 -17.55 -0.63
N ALA A 349 -17.69 -16.34 -0.05
CA ALA A 349 -17.26 -16.20 1.34
C ALA A 349 -18.23 -16.87 2.33
N ALA A 350 -19.54 -16.78 2.08
CA ALA A 350 -20.52 -17.46 2.92
C ALA A 350 -20.42 -19.00 2.81
N LYS A 351 -20.26 -19.53 1.59
CA LYS A 351 -20.13 -20.98 1.37
C LYS A 351 -18.80 -21.54 1.87
N ASP A 352 -17.71 -20.76 1.78
CA ASP A 352 -16.40 -21.17 2.32
C ASP A 352 -16.40 -21.17 3.86
N TYR A 353 -17.28 -20.37 4.47
CA TYR A 353 -17.48 -20.35 5.92
C TYR A 353 -18.33 -21.53 6.43
N ASP A 354 -19.32 -21.99 5.65
CA ASP A 354 -20.28 -23.02 6.04
C ASP A 354 -19.75 -24.47 5.84
N ASP A 355 -18.71 -24.65 5.00
CA ASP A 355 -18.07 -25.96 4.73
C ASP A 355 -16.91 -26.24 5.70
#